data_ca3e7564666e62bdda7e01ac853c0234
#
_entry.id   ca3e7564666e62bdda7e01ac853c0234
#
_cell.length_a   1.000
_cell.length_b   1.000
_cell.length_c   1.000
_cell.angle_alpha   90.00
_cell.angle_beta   90.00
_cell.angle_gamma   90.00
#
_symmetry.space_group_name_H-M   'P 1'
#
loop_
_entity.id
_entity.type
_entity.pdbx_description
1 polymer ?
#
loop_
_entity_poly.entity_id
_entity_poly.type
_entity_poly.pdbx_seq_one_letter_code
_entity_poly.pdbx_strand_id
1 'polypeptide(L)'
;MKKKKSILLVLISLVVMSICYYLFKYVVQDRSFEANGLAILFTLAAILLITVAYKGLLRRFGKGIPPKENYAVLYGLEKQRITGEVEFYFTMEQAKKIIFNILDEEMNLHQTLVDRDYDSGGHIVRFDTTNLPNGIYFYCLQSENQKTMKRMVIQHDKMTV
;
A
#
# COMPACT_ATOMS: atom_id res chain seq x y z
N MET A 1 28.20 1.89 -2.83
CA MET A 1 28.33 1.64 -4.29
C MET A 1 27.09 1.98 -5.13
N LYS A 2 25.84 1.84 -4.63
CA LYS A 2 24.60 2.10 -5.41
C LYS A 2 24.37 3.57 -5.79
N LYS A 3 24.76 4.55 -4.93
CA LYS A 3 24.62 5.98 -5.23
C LYS A 3 25.50 6.45 -6.42
N LYS A 4 26.73 5.96 -6.54
CA LYS A 4 27.62 6.33 -7.65
C LYS A 4 27.10 5.85 -9.02
N LYS A 5 26.48 4.67 -9.10
CA LYS A 5 25.87 4.16 -10.36
C LYS A 5 24.66 4.99 -10.80
N SER A 6 23.88 5.54 -9.85
CA SER A 6 22.72 6.39 -10.16
C SER A 6 23.13 7.76 -10.69
N ILE A 7 24.18 8.35 -10.12
CA ILE A 7 24.74 9.63 -10.57
C ILE A 7 25.34 9.47 -11.97
N LEU A 8 26.05 8.37 -12.21
CA LEU A 8 26.61 8.05 -13.54
C LEU A 8 25.53 7.93 -14.61
N LEU A 9 24.41 7.29 -14.32
CA LEU A 9 23.28 7.18 -15.24
C LEU A 9 22.65 8.54 -15.58
N VAL A 10 22.53 9.43 -14.60
CA VAL A 10 22.01 10.79 -14.82
C VAL A 10 23.00 11.60 -15.67
N LEU A 11 24.30 11.49 -15.44
CA LEU A 11 25.32 12.16 -16.25
C LEU A 11 25.31 11.66 -17.70
N ILE A 12 25.21 10.35 -17.91
CA ILE A 12 25.09 9.76 -19.25
C ILE A 12 23.84 10.27 -19.97
N SER A 13 22.70 10.33 -19.28
CA SER A 13 21.44 10.86 -19.84
C SER A 13 21.57 12.34 -20.25
N LEU A 14 22.23 13.17 -19.46
CA LEU A 14 22.48 14.58 -19.78
C LEU A 14 23.42 14.74 -20.99
N VAL A 15 24.46 13.92 -21.07
CA VAL A 15 25.38 13.92 -22.23
C VAL A 15 24.63 13.50 -23.51
N VAL A 16 23.82 12.45 -23.46
CA VAL A 16 23.01 11.99 -24.59
C VAL A 16 22.02 13.08 -25.04
N MET A 17 21.33 13.74 -24.08
CA MET A 17 20.43 14.86 -24.40
C MET A 17 21.16 16.03 -25.05
N SER A 18 22.37 16.36 -24.57
CA SER A 18 23.19 17.43 -25.16
C SER A 18 23.62 17.10 -26.59
N ILE A 19 24.04 15.87 -26.83
CA ILE A 19 24.39 15.38 -28.18
C ILE A 19 23.17 15.43 -29.10
N CYS A 20 22.01 14.94 -28.66
CA CYS A 20 20.77 15.02 -29.41
C CYS A 20 20.36 16.44 -29.75
N TYR A 21 20.51 17.39 -28.80
CA TYR A 21 20.23 18.80 -29.05
C TYR A 21 21.16 19.41 -30.10
N TYR A 22 22.45 19.12 -30.06
CA TYR A 22 23.43 19.60 -31.05
C TYR A 22 23.15 19.02 -32.45
N LEU A 23 22.87 17.73 -32.54
CA LEU A 23 22.52 17.07 -33.79
C LEU A 23 21.21 17.62 -34.36
N PHE A 24 20.21 17.84 -33.53
CA PHE A 24 18.94 18.43 -33.92
C PHE A 24 19.13 19.86 -34.48
N LYS A 25 19.93 20.68 -33.76
CA LYS A 25 20.24 22.05 -34.22
C LYS A 25 20.97 22.08 -35.56
N TYR A 26 21.89 21.12 -35.78
CA TYR A 26 22.65 21.04 -37.03
C TYR A 26 21.80 20.58 -38.21
N VAL A 27 20.88 19.62 -37.98
CA VAL A 27 20.01 19.02 -39.00
C VAL A 27 18.83 19.92 -39.36
N VAL A 28 18.28 20.69 -38.41
CA VAL A 28 17.13 21.61 -38.67
C VAL A 28 17.55 22.87 -39.43
N GLN A 29 18.83 23.21 -39.46
CA GLN A 29 19.34 24.37 -40.17
C GLN A 29 19.32 24.19 -41.69
N ASP A 30 19.35 22.96 -42.20
CA ASP A 30 19.16 22.64 -43.63
C ASP A 30 17.73 22.14 -43.89
N ARG A 31 16.93 22.93 -44.59
CA ARG A 31 15.51 22.67 -44.92
C ARG A 31 15.33 21.54 -45.95
N SER A 32 15.82 20.35 -45.70
CA SER A 32 15.63 19.21 -46.60
C SER A 32 14.60 18.21 -45.99
N PHE A 33 13.94 17.47 -46.85
CA PHE A 33 12.92 16.45 -46.51
C PHE A 33 13.47 15.38 -45.53
N GLU A 34 14.77 15.14 -45.55
CA GLU A 34 15.49 14.23 -44.64
C GLU A 34 15.49 14.73 -43.19
N ALA A 35 15.46 16.05 -42.95
CA ALA A 35 15.43 16.65 -41.62
C ALA A 35 14.13 16.28 -40.84
N ASN A 36 13.00 16.18 -41.55
CA ASN A 36 11.72 15.79 -40.93
C ASN A 36 11.70 14.32 -40.48
N GLY A 37 12.32 13.42 -41.25
CA GLY A 37 12.46 12.01 -40.89
C GLY A 37 13.33 11.82 -39.66
N LEU A 38 14.44 12.52 -39.59
CA LEU A 38 15.34 12.51 -38.42
C LEU A 38 14.65 13.11 -37.19
N ALA A 39 13.90 14.18 -37.31
CA ALA A 39 13.15 14.80 -36.22
C ALA A 39 12.12 13.81 -35.60
N ILE A 40 11.41 13.07 -36.46
CA ILE A 40 10.47 12.03 -36.04
C ILE A 40 11.21 10.91 -35.30
N LEU A 41 12.34 10.45 -35.81
CA LEU A 41 13.16 9.40 -35.15
C LEU A 41 13.63 9.84 -33.78
N PHE A 42 14.10 11.09 -33.63
CA PHE A 42 14.52 11.63 -32.34
C PHE A 42 13.38 11.77 -31.33
N THR A 43 12.19 12.17 -31.77
CA THR A 43 11.02 12.26 -30.88
C THR A 43 10.60 10.88 -30.39
N LEU A 44 10.59 9.87 -31.25
CA LEU A 44 10.31 8.48 -30.88
C LEU A 44 11.34 7.93 -29.88
N ALA A 45 12.63 8.20 -30.12
CA ALA A 45 13.70 7.80 -29.21
C ALA A 45 13.58 8.49 -27.83
N ALA A 46 13.21 9.78 -27.79
CA ALA A 46 12.98 10.50 -26.56
C ALA A 46 11.80 9.92 -25.77
N ILE A 47 10.69 9.60 -26.42
CA ILE A 47 9.53 8.96 -25.79
C ILE A 47 9.90 7.59 -25.21
N LEU A 48 10.68 6.80 -25.95
CA LEU A 48 11.16 5.49 -25.49
C LEU A 48 12.02 5.64 -24.23
N LEU A 49 12.98 6.57 -24.23
CA LEU A 49 13.86 6.84 -23.08
C LEU A 49 13.05 7.28 -21.83
N ILE A 50 12.09 8.19 -22.02
CA ILE A 50 11.20 8.62 -20.94
C ILE A 50 10.41 7.43 -20.37
N THR A 51 9.89 6.57 -21.24
CA THR A 51 9.13 5.38 -20.82
C THR A 51 9.98 4.39 -20.05
N VAL A 52 11.22 4.15 -20.49
CA VAL A 52 12.17 3.26 -19.78
C VAL A 52 12.60 3.87 -18.45
N ALA A 53 12.87 5.17 -18.42
CA ALA A 53 13.21 5.89 -17.18
C ALA A 53 12.05 5.85 -16.19
N TYR A 54 10.82 6.09 -16.64
CA TYR A 54 9.61 6.02 -15.82
C TYR A 54 9.38 4.62 -15.23
N LYS A 55 9.49 3.56 -16.06
CA LYS A 55 9.41 2.17 -15.58
C LYS A 55 10.52 1.84 -14.59
N GLY A 56 11.74 2.34 -14.82
CA GLY A 56 12.87 2.18 -13.89
C GLY A 56 12.63 2.88 -12.55
N LEU A 57 12.03 4.06 -12.59
CA LEU A 57 11.64 4.83 -11.41
C LEU A 57 10.55 4.11 -10.61
N LEU A 58 9.49 3.65 -11.29
CA LEU A 58 8.40 2.88 -10.65
C LEU A 58 8.92 1.60 -10.01
N ARG A 59 9.82 0.86 -10.68
CA ARG A 59 10.46 -0.33 -10.08
C ARG A 59 11.29 0.00 -8.83
N ARG A 60 11.85 1.21 -8.76
CA ARG A 60 12.67 1.64 -7.62
C ARG A 60 11.80 2.07 -6.45
N PHE A 61 10.68 2.75 -6.69
CA PHE A 61 9.74 3.19 -5.66
C PHE A 61 8.72 2.09 -5.29
N GLY A 62 8.36 1.21 -6.24
CA GLY A 62 7.42 0.11 -6.00
C GLY A 62 7.99 -1.06 -5.17
N LYS A 63 9.30 -1.09 -4.91
CA LYS A 63 9.94 -2.19 -4.12
C LYS A 63 9.63 -2.14 -2.62
N GLY A 64 8.88 -1.16 -2.14
CA GLY A 64 8.50 -1.04 -0.74
C GLY A 64 7.02 -1.32 -0.44
N ILE A 65 6.21 -1.55 -1.47
CA ILE A 65 4.80 -1.91 -1.30
C ILE A 65 4.72 -3.43 -1.41
N PRO A 66 4.47 -4.15 -0.32
CA PRO A 66 4.26 -5.59 -0.39
C PRO A 66 3.07 -5.87 -1.33
N PRO A 67 3.10 -6.95 -2.12
CA PRO A 67 1.99 -7.32 -2.98
C PRO A 67 0.71 -7.42 -2.15
N LYS A 68 -0.43 -7.01 -2.71
CA LYS A 68 -1.76 -7.06 -2.04
C LYS A 68 -2.09 -8.42 -1.45
N GLU A 69 -1.55 -9.47 -2.04
CA GLU A 69 -1.66 -10.86 -1.61
C GLU A 69 -1.16 -11.11 -0.17
N ASN A 70 -0.28 -10.24 0.34
CA ASN A 70 0.27 -10.37 1.69
C ASN A 70 -0.53 -9.62 2.77
N TYR A 71 -1.65 -9.00 2.44
CA TYR A 71 -2.49 -8.33 3.42
C TYR A 71 -3.62 -9.24 3.92
N ALA A 72 -3.86 -9.20 5.22
CA ALA A 72 -5.07 -9.76 5.80
C ALA A 72 -6.24 -8.76 5.59
N VAL A 73 -7.38 -9.27 5.19
CA VAL A 73 -8.60 -8.47 5.02
C VAL A 73 -9.47 -8.61 6.26
N LEU A 74 -9.60 -7.54 7.04
CA LEU A 74 -10.50 -7.49 8.19
C LEU A 74 -11.87 -7.00 7.73
N TYR A 75 -12.90 -7.80 7.96
CA TYR A 75 -14.27 -7.45 7.58
C TYR A 75 -14.92 -6.56 8.65
N GLY A 76 -15.88 -5.76 8.22
CA GLY A 76 -16.72 -4.95 9.11
C GLY A 76 -17.75 -5.80 9.81
N LEU A 77 -18.15 -5.38 10.99
CA LEU A 77 -19.31 -5.95 11.68
C LEU A 77 -20.61 -5.51 10.97
N GLU A 78 -21.55 -6.43 10.83
CA GLU A 78 -22.87 -6.13 10.24
C GLU A 78 -23.63 -5.11 11.09
N LYS A 79 -23.53 -5.24 12.40
CA LYS A 79 -24.15 -4.33 13.36
C LYS A 79 -23.10 -3.39 13.93
N GLN A 80 -23.34 -2.09 13.85
CA GLN A 80 -22.46 -1.10 14.46
C GLN A 80 -22.63 -1.02 16.00
N ARG A 81 -23.82 -1.40 16.51
CA ARG A 81 -24.12 -1.47 17.95
C ARG A 81 -24.12 -2.93 18.38
N ILE A 82 -23.30 -3.23 19.34
CA ILE A 82 -23.02 -4.59 19.77
C ILE A 82 -23.50 -4.77 21.21
N THR A 83 -24.13 -5.91 21.45
CA THR A 83 -24.55 -6.37 22.77
C THR A 83 -24.21 -7.84 22.87
N GLY A 84 -23.46 -8.26 23.88
CA GLY A 84 -23.07 -9.64 24.09
C GLY A 84 -21.90 -10.11 23.25
N GLU A 85 -21.97 -11.35 22.75
CA GLU A 85 -20.90 -11.95 21.97
C GLU A 85 -20.83 -11.39 20.54
N VAL A 86 -19.60 -11.11 20.10
CA VAL A 86 -19.29 -10.59 18.75
C VAL A 86 -18.27 -11.48 18.05
N GLU A 87 -18.44 -11.65 16.74
CA GLU A 87 -17.54 -12.40 15.88
C GLU A 87 -16.82 -11.43 14.92
N PHE A 88 -15.51 -11.44 14.97
CA PHE A 88 -14.66 -10.71 14.02
C PHE A 88 -14.16 -11.66 12.96
N TYR A 89 -14.53 -11.41 11.70
CA TYR A 89 -14.10 -12.21 10.56
C TYR A 89 -12.96 -11.52 9.82
N PHE A 90 -11.94 -12.29 9.48
CA PHE A 90 -10.85 -11.85 8.61
C PHE A 90 -10.37 -12.98 7.71
N THR A 91 -9.77 -12.61 6.58
CA THR A 91 -9.20 -13.56 5.62
C THR A 91 -7.76 -13.19 5.31
N MET A 92 -6.95 -14.19 4.96
CA MET A 92 -5.58 -14.01 4.51
C MET A 92 -5.20 -15.06 3.48
N GLU A 93 -4.35 -14.70 2.53
CA GLU A 93 -3.90 -15.59 1.46
C GLU A 93 -2.68 -16.43 1.85
N GLN A 94 -1.90 -15.96 2.81
CA GLN A 94 -0.70 -16.64 3.30
C GLN A 94 -0.70 -16.75 4.83
N ALA A 95 -0.12 -17.84 5.32
CA ALA A 95 0.08 -18.03 6.77
C ALA A 95 0.94 -16.90 7.34
N LYS A 96 0.51 -16.32 8.47
CA LYS A 96 1.22 -15.27 9.18
C LYS A 96 0.76 -15.12 10.61
N LYS A 97 1.63 -14.47 11.40
CA LYS A 97 1.30 -14.10 12.76
C LYS A 97 0.29 -12.95 12.79
N ILE A 98 -0.79 -13.13 13.54
CA ILE A 98 -1.83 -12.13 13.76
C ILE A 98 -1.94 -11.81 15.23
N ILE A 99 -1.96 -10.52 15.52
CA ILE A 99 -2.29 -9.96 16.82
C ILE A 99 -3.64 -9.25 16.66
N PHE A 100 -4.63 -9.66 17.45
CA PHE A 100 -5.94 -9.05 17.44
C PHE A 100 -6.23 -8.38 18.76
N ASN A 101 -6.40 -7.04 18.72
CA ASN A 101 -6.52 -6.19 19.89
C ASN A 101 -7.85 -5.45 19.92
N ILE A 102 -8.35 -5.23 21.14
CA ILE A 102 -9.41 -4.26 21.41
C ILE A 102 -8.76 -3.02 22.02
N LEU A 103 -9.10 -1.85 21.47
CA LEU A 103 -8.63 -0.55 21.92
C LEU A 103 -9.83 0.25 22.42
N ASP A 104 -9.58 1.14 23.38
CA ASP A 104 -10.56 2.11 23.87
C ASP A 104 -10.74 3.30 22.91
N GLU A 105 -11.57 4.29 23.29
CA GLU A 105 -11.82 5.49 22.52
C GLU A 105 -10.57 6.35 22.33
N GLU A 106 -9.63 6.32 23.29
CA GLU A 106 -8.35 7.03 23.24
C GLU A 106 -7.25 6.26 22.50
N MET A 107 -7.60 5.12 21.87
CA MET A 107 -6.67 4.23 21.16
C MET A 107 -5.66 3.50 22.07
N ASN A 108 -5.89 3.45 23.38
CA ASN A 108 -5.07 2.65 24.27
C ASN A 108 -5.47 1.17 24.16
N LEU A 109 -4.51 0.30 24.37
CA LEU A 109 -4.75 -1.14 24.41
C LEU A 109 -5.63 -1.50 25.62
N HIS A 110 -6.85 -1.95 25.35
CA HIS A 110 -7.73 -2.48 26.37
C HIS A 110 -7.46 -3.97 26.61
N GLN A 111 -7.45 -4.77 25.55
CA GLN A 111 -7.22 -6.21 25.64
C GLN A 111 -6.66 -6.79 24.35
N THR A 112 -5.74 -7.76 24.45
CA THR A 112 -5.32 -8.63 23.34
C THR A 112 -6.16 -9.88 23.34
N LEU A 113 -6.90 -10.14 22.27
CA LEU A 113 -7.74 -11.32 22.12
C LEU A 113 -6.95 -12.52 21.60
N VAL A 114 -6.06 -12.27 20.66
CA VAL A 114 -5.26 -13.29 20.00
C VAL A 114 -3.86 -12.75 19.69
N ASP A 115 -2.85 -13.59 19.90
CA ASP A 115 -1.45 -13.40 19.45
C ASP A 115 -0.90 -14.77 19.05
N ARG A 116 -1.12 -15.16 17.78
CA ARG A 116 -0.67 -16.47 17.27
C ARG A 116 -0.55 -16.46 15.74
N ASP A 117 0.07 -17.52 15.23
CA ASP A 117 0.10 -17.83 13.80
C ASP A 117 -1.24 -18.40 13.34
N TYR A 118 -1.63 -18.00 12.15
CA TYR A 118 -2.80 -18.49 11.43
C TYR A 118 -2.39 -18.95 10.03
N ASP A 119 -3.02 -20.02 9.56
CA ASP A 119 -2.89 -20.50 8.17
C ASP A 119 -3.65 -19.59 7.21
N SER A 120 -3.41 -19.78 5.90
CA SER A 120 -4.19 -19.12 4.85
C SER A 120 -5.67 -19.52 4.95
N GLY A 121 -6.56 -18.56 4.67
CA GLY A 121 -8.01 -18.79 4.68
C GLY A 121 -8.79 -17.78 5.50
N GLY A 122 -10.02 -18.15 5.84
CA GLY A 122 -10.93 -17.35 6.65
C GLY A 122 -10.89 -17.76 8.12
N HIS A 123 -10.87 -16.78 9.01
CA HIS A 123 -10.79 -17.00 10.46
C HIS A 123 -11.79 -16.13 11.20
N ILE A 124 -12.26 -16.65 12.35
CA ILE A 124 -13.17 -15.93 13.23
C ILE A 124 -12.53 -15.83 14.61
N VAL A 125 -12.55 -14.63 15.17
CA VAL A 125 -12.22 -14.34 16.56
C VAL A 125 -13.49 -13.95 17.29
N ARG A 126 -13.82 -14.65 18.35
CA ARG A 126 -14.99 -14.38 19.20
C ARG A 126 -14.59 -13.59 20.42
N PHE A 127 -15.45 -12.67 20.80
CA PHE A 127 -15.25 -11.84 21.97
C PHE A 127 -16.56 -11.51 22.65
N ASP A 128 -16.62 -11.71 23.96
CA ASP A 128 -17.77 -11.35 24.78
C ASP A 128 -17.61 -9.92 25.30
N THR A 129 -18.50 -9.03 24.87
CA THR A 129 -18.49 -7.62 25.25
C THR A 129 -19.29 -7.32 26.51
N THR A 130 -19.91 -8.33 27.15
CA THR A 130 -20.83 -8.17 28.29
C THR A 130 -20.18 -7.43 29.46
N ASN A 131 -18.88 -7.63 29.68
CA ASN A 131 -18.14 -7.03 30.77
C ASN A 131 -17.54 -5.64 30.42
N LEU A 132 -17.71 -5.18 29.17
CA LEU A 132 -17.25 -3.88 28.77
C LEU A 132 -18.28 -2.79 29.03
N PRO A 133 -17.87 -1.60 29.51
CA PRO A 133 -18.75 -0.45 29.62
C PRO A 133 -19.33 -0.05 28.25
N ASN A 134 -20.52 0.58 28.26
CA ASN A 134 -21.05 1.22 27.07
C ASN A 134 -20.07 2.29 26.58
N GLY A 135 -19.74 2.27 25.28
CA GLY A 135 -18.77 3.22 24.72
C GLY A 135 -18.34 2.87 23.31
N ILE A 136 -17.40 3.66 22.84
CA ILE A 136 -16.75 3.47 21.55
C ILE A 136 -15.47 2.68 21.76
N TYR A 137 -15.31 1.63 20.97
CA TYR A 137 -14.13 0.80 20.95
C TYR A 137 -13.64 0.59 19.51
N PHE A 138 -12.40 0.19 19.39
CA PHE A 138 -11.82 -0.17 18.10
C PHE A 138 -11.29 -1.59 18.17
N TYR A 139 -11.57 -2.39 17.18
CA TYR A 139 -10.91 -3.68 16.99
C TYR A 139 -9.84 -3.56 15.94
N CYS A 140 -8.66 -4.08 16.26
CA CYS A 140 -7.44 -3.91 15.51
C CYS A 140 -6.83 -5.26 15.16
N LEU A 141 -6.65 -5.50 13.87
CA LEU A 141 -5.87 -6.61 13.35
C LEU A 141 -4.49 -6.10 12.96
N GLN A 142 -3.46 -6.67 13.56
CA GLN A 142 -2.08 -6.34 13.30
C GLN A 142 -1.32 -7.58 12.82
N SER A 143 -0.51 -7.40 11.78
CA SER A 143 0.48 -8.37 11.32
C SER A 143 1.83 -7.68 11.17
N GLU A 144 2.87 -8.40 10.75
CA GLU A 144 4.22 -7.87 10.57
C GLU A 144 4.27 -6.62 9.67
N ASN A 145 3.42 -6.57 8.64
CA ASN A 145 3.45 -5.53 7.60
C ASN A 145 2.16 -4.71 7.50
N GLN A 146 1.21 -4.89 8.43
CA GLN A 146 -0.12 -4.28 8.35
C GLN A 146 -0.70 -4.03 9.75
N LYS A 147 -1.41 -2.90 9.87
CA LYS A 147 -2.29 -2.60 10.99
C LYS A 147 -3.61 -2.06 10.46
N THR A 148 -4.69 -2.78 10.68
CA THR A 148 -6.04 -2.40 10.22
C THR A 148 -6.95 -2.28 11.42
N MET A 149 -7.66 -1.16 11.55
CA MET A 149 -8.57 -0.88 12.65
C MET A 149 -9.97 -0.57 12.13
N LYS A 150 -10.98 -0.98 12.90
CA LYS A 150 -12.37 -0.63 12.65
C LYS A 150 -13.06 -0.29 13.96
N ARG A 151 -14.04 0.59 13.86
CA ARG A 151 -14.83 1.08 15.01
C ARG A 151 -15.97 0.12 15.33
N MET A 152 -16.28 -0.03 16.61
CA MET A 152 -17.50 -0.66 17.13
C MET A 152 -18.07 0.18 18.28
N VAL A 153 -19.36 0.06 18.53
CA VAL A 153 -20.05 0.73 19.63
C VAL A 153 -20.69 -0.34 20.52
N ILE A 154 -20.30 -0.38 21.77
CA ILE A 154 -20.90 -1.28 22.76
C ILE A 154 -22.05 -0.53 23.43
N GLN A 155 -23.22 -1.11 23.39
CA GLN A 155 -24.42 -0.55 24.01
C GLN A 155 -25.25 -1.69 24.62
N HIS A 156 -25.16 -1.83 25.91
CA HIS A 156 -26.04 -2.74 26.68
C HIS A 156 -27.37 -2.06 26.92
N ASP A 157 -28.47 -2.73 26.59
CA ASP A 157 -29.78 -2.24 26.95
C ASP A 157 -29.88 -2.17 28.49
N LYS A 158 -30.26 -1.01 29.01
CA LYS A 158 -30.61 -0.91 30.42
C LYS A 158 -31.79 -1.86 30.65
N MET A 159 -31.60 -2.93 31.41
CA MET A 159 -32.73 -3.63 31.99
C MET A 159 -33.56 -2.60 32.77
N THR A 160 -34.69 -2.22 32.21
CA THR A 160 -35.72 -1.52 32.96
C THR A 160 -36.33 -2.53 33.93
N VAL A 161 -35.92 -2.46 35.17
CA VAL A 161 -36.58 -3.18 36.29
C VAL A 161 -37.87 -2.46 36.63
#